data_bccf0b556a289d0fed2682fbb8768654
#
_entry.id   bccf0b556a289d0fed2682fbb8768654
#
_cell.length_a   1.000
_cell.length_b   1.000
_cell.length_c   1.000
_cell.angle_alpha   90.00
_cell.angle_beta   90.00
_cell.angle_gamma   90.00
#
_symmetry.space_group_name_H-M   'P 1'
#
loop_
_entity.id
_entity.type
_entity.pdbx_description
1 polymer ?
#
loop_
_entity_poly.entity_id
_entity_poly.type
_entity_poly.pdbx_seq_one_letter_code
_entity_poly.pdbx_strand_id
1 'polypeptide(L)'
;MHAPELRSDQFKSLSCYRGACYRGAVESIITWPQPFRLSVPEGQLGDLLQRLAAARLPEPTPGEAWAAGTDLDYLAGLLRYWQDGFDWRRQEAWLNSFPQFTVRIEGQLVHFVHVRAPGGTAGSPAPIPIILSHGWPYSFAEMLPLAQLLANGPGPAFDVVIPSLPGYAFSEPMRHRPFTADGVARLWHRLMTEALGYQRYASYGEDVGAGVSDWTAALFPDAVLGLFATHAAFPPAERRKDLAGPERDFVAWLDRQWERERGYSMEQSTKPDTLAVGLNDSPAGLAAWLVEKFRGWSGCAGEVGRAWSRDQILTTVMLYWVTGSIGSSFRPYYDGGKEPALPQVTVPVGVAVQHGERGFPRSYAERTYTDIRHWTELPSGGHFTGKESPELVASQMRAFFSRLL
;
A
#
# COMPACT_ATOMS: atom_id res chain seq x y z
N MET A 1 47.27 -32.24 -21.44
CA MET A 1 47.67 -32.70 -20.11
C MET A 1 46.41 -32.94 -19.32
N HIS A 2 46.23 -34.21 -18.89
CA HIS A 2 45.01 -34.80 -18.37
C HIS A 2 44.62 -34.24 -17.00
N ALA A 3 43.33 -33.99 -16.82
CA ALA A 3 42.71 -33.86 -15.51
C ALA A 3 42.36 -35.26 -14.94
N PRO A 4 42.53 -35.56 -13.66
CA PRO A 4 42.10 -36.81 -13.11
C PRO A 4 40.64 -36.71 -12.62
N GLU A 5 39.86 -37.71 -13.03
CA GLU A 5 38.57 -38.11 -12.45
C GLU A 5 38.73 -38.50 -10.98
N LEU A 6 37.84 -37.97 -10.14
CA LEU A 6 37.62 -38.48 -8.80
C LEU A 6 36.29 -39.26 -8.74
N ARG A 7 36.44 -40.54 -8.41
CA ARG A 7 35.38 -41.56 -8.29
C ARG A 7 34.40 -41.25 -7.16
N SER A 8 33.14 -41.48 -7.46
CA SER A 8 32.05 -41.72 -6.51
C SER A 8 32.34 -43.04 -5.77
N ASP A 9 32.45 -43.00 -4.43
CA ASP A 9 32.07 -44.11 -3.53
C ASP A 9 32.60 -43.79 -2.12
N GLN A 10 31.79 -43.15 -1.32
CA GLN A 10 31.81 -43.23 0.16
C GLN A 10 30.74 -42.33 0.77
N PHE A 11 29.54 -42.81 0.87
CA PHE A 11 28.57 -42.47 1.92
C PHE A 11 27.47 -43.53 1.95
N LYS A 12 27.81 -44.69 2.49
CA LYS A 12 26.81 -45.60 3.05
C LYS A 12 27.10 -45.75 4.53
N SER A 13 26.08 -45.54 5.30
CA SER A 13 25.85 -45.83 6.70
C SER A 13 25.77 -44.57 7.60
N LEU A 14 24.56 -44.13 7.81
CA LEU A 14 24.11 -43.69 9.13
C LEU A 14 22.64 -44.10 9.31
N SER A 15 22.44 -44.84 10.34
CA SER A 15 21.28 -45.62 10.74
C SER A 15 20.00 -44.79 10.91
N CYS A 16 18.89 -45.41 10.59
CA CYS A 16 17.56 -45.07 11.04
C CYS A 16 17.47 -44.82 12.53
N TYR A 17 17.15 -43.60 12.93
CA TYR A 17 16.50 -43.36 14.22
C TYR A 17 15.03 -43.07 13.94
N ARG A 18 14.16 -43.96 14.40
CA ARG A 18 12.72 -43.80 14.53
C ARG A 18 12.48 -42.64 15.51
N GLY A 19 11.67 -41.69 15.16
CA GLY A 19 11.18 -40.74 16.15
C GLY A 19 10.40 -39.62 15.54
N ALA A 20 9.07 -39.71 15.61
CA ALA A 20 8.09 -38.64 15.65
C ALA A 20 8.15 -37.63 14.51
N CYS A 21 7.31 -37.87 13.49
CA CYS A 21 6.69 -36.80 12.75
C CYS A 21 5.92 -35.89 13.75
N TYR A 22 6.58 -34.85 14.26
CA TYR A 22 5.88 -33.70 14.80
C TYR A 22 5.26 -32.96 13.62
N ARG A 23 4.10 -33.41 13.16
CA ARG A 23 3.07 -32.51 12.65
C ARG A 23 2.52 -31.81 13.89
N GLY A 24 3.29 -30.88 14.45
CA GLY A 24 2.73 -29.87 15.30
C GLY A 24 1.77 -29.09 14.44
N ALA A 25 0.47 -29.19 14.70
CA ALA A 25 -0.47 -28.18 14.34
C ALA A 25 0.11 -26.89 14.90
N VAL A 26 0.63 -26.01 14.04
CA VAL A 26 0.84 -24.62 14.40
C VAL A 26 -0.60 -24.12 14.60
N GLU A 27 -1.08 -24.23 15.85
CA GLU A 27 -2.26 -23.49 16.26
C GLU A 27 -2.02 -22.06 15.81
N SER A 28 -2.91 -21.53 15.02
CA SER A 28 -2.83 -20.19 14.44
C SER A 28 -2.94 -19.18 15.57
N ILE A 29 -1.81 -18.91 16.24
CA ILE A 29 -1.77 -18.01 17.38
C ILE A 29 -2.01 -16.60 16.86
N ILE A 30 -3.20 -16.07 17.15
CA ILE A 30 -3.49 -14.63 17.06
C ILE A 30 -3.39 -14.08 18.46
N THR A 31 -2.60 -13.02 18.61
CA THR A 31 -2.57 -12.26 19.86
C THR A 31 -3.74 -11.25 19.90
N TRP A 32 -4.12 -10.79 21.07
CA TRP A 32 -5.03 -9.65 21.16
C TRP A 32 -4.33 -8.36 20.70
N PRO A 33 -5.06 -7.46 20.00
CA PRO A 33 -4.52 -6.14 19.63
C PRO A 33 -3.99 -5.40 20.86
N GLN A 34 -2.76 -4.93 20.77
CA GLN A 34 -2.11 -4.13 21.79
C GLN A 34 -2.06 -2.67 21.37
N PRO A 35 -2.38 -1.70 22.24
CA PRO A 35 -2.20 -0.29 21.92
C PRO A 35 -0.78 0.00 21.47
N PHE A 36 -0.65 0.77 20.40
CA PHE A 36 0.62 1.23 19.86
C PHE A 36 0.70 2.75 19.93
N ARG A 37 1.87 3.26 20.26
CA ARG A 37 2.17 4.68 20.25
C ARG A 37 3.51 4.91 19.56
N LEU A 38 3.52 5.73 18.53
CA LEU A 38 4.74 6.16 17.86
C LEU A 38 5.57 7.06 18.79
N SER A 39 6.83 6.74 18.94
CA SER A 39 7.79 7.55 19.73
C SER A 39 9.18 7.37 19.14
N VAL A 40 9.63 8.34 18.37
CA VAL A 40 10.96 8.33 17.75
C VAL A 40 11.99 8.87 18.75
N PRO A 41 13.06 8.10 19.09
CA PRO A 41 14.10 8.58 20.00
C PRO A 41 14.80 9.85 19.49
N GLU A 42 15.16 10.77 20.40
CA GLU A 42 15.89 12.00 20.04
C GLU A 42 17.23 11.72 19.35
N GLY A 43 17.92 10.64 19.73
CA GLY A 43 19.16 10.25 19.07
C GLY A 43 18.99 9.92 17.59
N GLN A 44 17.83 9.34 17.19
CA GLN A 44 17.52 9.04 15.78
C GLN A 44 17.22 10.34 15.01
N LEU A 45 16.54 11.30 15.63
CA LEU A 45 16.31 12.61 15.02
C LEU A 45 17.61 13.41 14.90
N GLY A 46 18.50 13.31 15.91
CA GLY A 46 19.83 13.93 15.85
C GLY A 46 20.71 13.34 14.74
N ASP A 47 20.73 12.02 14.55
CA ASP A 47 21.42 11.36 13.43
C ASP A 47 20.88 11.83 12.08
N LEU A 48 19.55 11.92 11.94
CA LEU A 48 18.92 12.45 10.74
C LEU A 48 19.40 13.86 10.40
N LEU A 49 19.39 14.77 11.38
CA LEU A 49 19.81 16.17 11.15
C LEU A 49 21.30 16.26 10.76
N GLN A 50 22.16 15.42 11.34
CA GLN A 50 23.57 15.35 10.95
C GLN A 50 23.73 14.87 9.49
N ARG A 51 22.98 13.86 9.08
CA ARG A 51 23.00 13.34 7.70
C ARG A 51 22.46 14.34 6.69
N LEU A 52 21.40 15.07 7.05
CA LEU A 52 20.86 16.15 6.21
C LEU A 52 21.89 17.28 6.03
N ALA A 53 22.58 17.70 7.11
CA ALA A 53 23.64 18.71 7.06
C ALA A 53 24.86 18.28 6.21
N ALA A 54 25.13 16.97 6.17
CA ALA A 54 26.22 16.38 5.36
C ALA A 54 25.79 15.94 3.95
N ALA A 55 24.53 16.17 3.56
CA ALA A 55 24.01 15.73 2.28
C ALA A 55 24.76 16.34 1.10
N ARG A 56 25.14 15.53 0.12
CA ARG A 56 25.81 15.93 -1.11
C ARG A 56 24.88 15.69 -2.29
N LEU A 57 24.43 16.75 -2.91
CA LEU A 57 23.65 16.66 -4.14
C LEU A 57 24.59 16.59 -5.35
N PRO A 58 24.28 15.80 -6.38
CA PRO A 58 25.05 15.77 -7.61
C PRO A 58 24.81 17.05 -8.43
N GLU A 59 25.63 17.26 -9.47
CA GLU A 59 25.31 18.23 -10.49
C GLU A 59 24.05 17.81 -11.26
N PRO A 60 23.12 18.74 -11.55
CA PRO A 60 21.91 18.41 -12.29
C PRO A 60 22.22 18.01 -13.73
N THR A 61 21.46 17.04 -14.23
CA THR A 61 21.47 16.75 -15.68
C THR A 61 20.93 17.96 -16.44
N PRO A 62 21.62 18.46 -17.48
CA PRO A 62 21.11 19.59 -18.27
C PRO A 62 19.76 19.28 -18.92
N GLY A 63 18.82 20.22 -18.85
CA GLY A 63 17.50 20.07 -19.44
C GLY A 63 16.42 20.80 -18.64
N GLU A 64 15.18 20.45 -18.93
CA GLU A 64 14.02 20.99 -18.17
C GLU A 64 13.97 20.41 -16.76
N ALA A 65 13.49 21.21 -15.81
CA ALA A 65 13.27 20.75 -14.45
C ALA A 65 12.40 19.47 -14.42
N TRP A 66 12.80 18.50 -13.60
CA TRP A 66 12.14 17.19 -13.45
C TRP A 66 12.23 16.24 -14.66
N ALA A 67 12.84 16.63 -15.76
CA ALA A 67 12.91 15.76 -16.94
C ALA A 67 13.80 14.53 -16.74
N ALA A 68 14.84 14.66 -15.90
CA ALA A 68 15.76 13.57 -15.58
C ALA A 68 15.50 12.93 -14.20
N GLY A 69 14.37 13.21 -13.58
CA GLY A 69 14.00 12.75 -12.24
C GLY A 69 13.72 13.92 -11.31
N THR A 70 13.99 13.75 -10.01
CA THR A 70 13.76 14.80 -9.01
C THR A 70 14.58 16.05 -9.31
N ASP A 71 13.89 17.19 -9.38
CA ASP A 71 14.55 18.48 -9.54
C ASP A 71 15.40 18.81 -8.30
N LEU A 72 16.68 19.11 -8.52
CA LEU A 72 17.66 19.27 -7.44
C LEU A 72 17.49 20.60 -6.68
N ASP A 73 16.99 21.64 -7.32
CA ASP A 73 16.70 22.92 -6.64
C ASP A 73 15.48 22.77 -5.71
N TYR A 74 14.44 22.06 -6.19
CA TYR A 74 13.31 21.69 -5.36
C TYR A 74 13.76 20.83 -4.18
N LEU A 75 14.56 19.79 -4.44
CA LEU A 75 15.07 18.90 -3.39
C LEU A 75 15.89 19.67 -2.36
N ALA A 76 16.83 20.51 -2.80
CA ALA A 76 17.62 21.35 -1.89
C ALA A 76 16.73 22.25 -1.00
N GLY A 77 15.67 22.80 -1.58
CA GLY A 77 14.66 23.57 -0.81
C GLY A 77 13.89 22.72 0.19
N LEU A 78 13.54 21.49 -0.17
CA LEU A 78 12.85 20.54 0.72
C LEU A 78 13.76 20.08 1.88
N LEU A 79 15.04 19.79 1.59
CA LEU A 79 16.01 19.39 2.62
C LEU A 79 16.28 20.50 3.63
N ARG A 80 16.42 21.76 3.16
CA ARG A 80 16.51 22.92 4.08
C ARG A 80 15.28 23.04 4.96
N TYR A 81 14.09 22.89 4.37
CA TYR A 81 12.85 22.90 5.15
C TYR A 81 12.79 21.76 6.16
N TRP A 82 13.31 20.59 5.80
CA TRP A 82 13.37 19.43 6.71
C TRP A 82 14.28 19.69 7.91
N GLN A 83 15.41 20.39 7.70
CA GLN A 83 16.34 20.77 8.78
C GLN A 83 15.78 21.87 9.70
N ASP A 84 15.18 22.92 9.12
CA ASP A 84 14.96 24.18 9.82
C ASP A 84 13.49 24.47 10.13
N GLY A 85 12.56 23.90 9.37
CA GLY A 85 11.14 24.24 9.43
C GLY A 85 10.18 23.10 9.72
N PHE A 86 10.62 21.85 9.52
CA PHE A 86 9.75 20.70 9.74
C PHE A 86 9.77 20.25 11.21
N ASP A 87 8.61 20.21 11.82
CA ASP A 87 8.43 19.77 13.20
C ASP A 87 7.92 18.32 13.24
N TRP A 88 8.85 17.36 13.37
CA TRP A 88 8.49 15.95 13.51
C TRP A 88 7.60 15.70 14.74
N ARG A 89 7.86 16.33 15.87
CA ARG A 89 7.06 16.10 17.09
C ARG A 89 5.60 16.49 16.91
N ARG A 90 5.33 17.53 16.12
CA ARG A 90 3.98 17.91 15.72
C ARG A 90 3.34 16.81 14.85
N GLN A 91 4.06 16.25 13.88
CA GLN A 91 3.55 15.16 13.04
C GLN A 91 3.35 13.87 13.84
N GLU A 92 4.31 13.52 14.69
CA GLU A 92 4.20 12.39 15.61
C GLU A 92 2.98 12.51 16.53
N ALA A 93 2.73 13.71 17.08
CA ALA A 93 1.55 13.98 17.89
C ALA A 93 0.24 13.84 17.09
N TRP A 94 0.23 14.33 15.83
CA TRP A 94 -0.91 14.17 14.93
C TRP A 94 -1.16 12.69 14.61
N LEU A 95 -0.16 11.93 14.25
CA LEU A 95 -0.28 10.48 14.01
C LEU A 95 -0.79 9.75 15.26
N ASN A 96 -0.28 10.09 16.44
CA ASN A 96 -0.68 9.53 17.72
C ASN A 96 -2.08 9.98 18.19
N SER A 97 -2.73 10.95 17.54
CA SER A 97 -4.11 11.31 17.83
C SER A 97 -5.12 10.26 17.34
N PHE A 98 -4.69 9.35 16.47
CA PHE A 98 -5.48 8.23 16.01
C PHE A 98 -5.21 6.99 16.86
N PRO A 99 -6.24 6.19 17.19
CA PRO A 99 -6.04 4.93 17.90
C PRO A 99 -5.25 3.94 17.04
N GLN A 100 -4.05 3.57 17.49
CA GLN A 100 -3.15 2.66 16.80
C GLN A 100 -2.92 1.40 17.64
N PHE A 101 -2.72 0.29 16.95
CA PHE A 101 -2.56 -1.02 17.57
C PHE A 101 -1.54 -1.87 16.81
N THR A 102 -1.00 -2.87 17.49
CA THR A 102 -0.26 -3.97 16.89
C THR A 102 -0.90 -5.30 17.27
N VAL A 103 -0.80 -6.27 16.36
CA VAL A 103 -1.29 -7.64 16.57
C VAL A 103 -0.35 -8.62 15.89
N ARG A 104 -0.16 -9.83 16.46
CA ARG A 104 0.52 -10.92 15.76
C ARG A 104 -0.50 -11.90 15.19
N ILE A 105 -0.39 -12.14 13.89
CA ILE A 105 -1.21 -13.10 13.14
C ILE A 105 -0.25 -14.08 12.48
N GLU A 106 -0.29 -15.35 12.86
CA GLU A 106 0.68 -16.39 12.41
C GLU A 106 2.14 -15.97 12.63
N GLY A 107 2.42 -15.30 13.74
CA GLY A 107 3.75 -14.78 14.05
C GLY A 107 4.14 -13.48 13.34
N GLN A 108 3.38 -13.04 12.31
CA GLN A 108 3.57 -11.79 11.60
C GLN A 108 3.04 -10.61 12.43
N LEU A 109 3.91 -9.67 12.80
CA LEU A 109 3.47 -8.43 13.44
C LEU A 109 2.81 -7.52 12.41
N VAL A 110 1.60 -7.09 12.69
CA VAL A 110 0.82 -6.14 11.91
C VAL A 110 0.50 -4.93 12.77
N HIS A 111 0.86 -3.76 12.31
CA HIS A 111 0.41 -2.47 12.83
C HIS A 111 -0.85 -2.04 12.08
N PHE A 112 -1.81 -1.43 12.79
CA PHE A 112 -3.00 -0.86 12.18
C PHE A 112 -3.56 0.32 12.99
N VAL A 113 -4.25 1.22 12.30
CA VAL A 113 -5.10 2.25 12.88
C VAL A 113 -6.53 1.75 12.89
N HIS A 114 -7.28 2.02 13.96
CA HIS A 114 -8.70 1.65 14.05
C HIS A 114 -9.53 2.87 14.45
N VAL A 115 -10.12 3.56 13.47
CA VAL A 115 -11.03 4.70 13.69
C VAL A 115 -12.45 4.19 13.76
N ARG A 116 -13.03 4.20 14.96
CA ARG A 116 -14.43 3.81 15.15
C ARG A 116 -15.37 4.98 14.92
N ALA A 117 -16.48 4.73 14.28
CA ALA A 117 -17.55 5.70 14.23
C ALA A 117 -18.04 6.07 15.65
N PRO A 118 -18.38 7.32 15.90
CA PRO A 118 -19.00 7.69 17.17
C PRO A 118 -20.23 6.82 17.43
N GLY A 119 -20.43 6.41 18.68
CA GLY A 119 -21.61 5.60 19.08
C GLY A 119 -22.90 6.27 18.61
N GLY A 120 -23.67 5.56 17.78
CA GLY A 120 -24.96 6.05 17.30
C GLY A 120 -25.96 6.22 18.45
N THR A 121 -26.97 7.06 18.27
CA THR A 121 -28.14 7.09 19.13
C THR A 121 -28.89 5.76 19.04
N ALA A 122 -29.61 5.40 20.07
CA ALA A 122 -30.45 4.18 20.10
C ALA A 122 -31.32 4.15 18.83
N GLY A 123 -31.19 3.09 18.02
CA GLY A 123 -31.93 2.94 16.74
C GLY A 123 -31.15 3.34 15.48
N SER A 124 -29.95 3.90 15.59
CA SER A 124 -29.09 4.09 14.41
C SER A 124 -28.56 2.75 13.87
N PRO A 125 -28.43 2.58 12.54
CA PRO A 125 -27.77 1.41 11.98
C PRO A 125 -26.34 1.26 12.51
N ALA A 126 -25.91 0.00 12.71
CA ALA A 126 -24.54 -0.26 13.10
C ALA A 126 -23.55 0.25 12.02
N PRO A 127 -22.38 0.78 12.41
CA PRO A 127 -21.36 1.17 11.47
C PRO A 127 -20.92 -0.01 10.59
N ILE A 128 -20.59 0.26 9.33
CA ILE A 128 -20.04 -0.73 8.41
C ILE A 128 -18.54 -0.88 8.70
N PRO A 129 -18.06 -2.07 9.12
CA PRO A 129 -16.61 -2.29 9.21
C PRO A 129 -15.99 -2.22 7.83
N ILE A 130 -14.89 -1.49 7.68
CA ILE A 130 -14.16 -1.40 6.41
C ILE A 130 -12.66 -1.44 6.63
N ILE A 131 -11.96 -2.19 5.77
CA ILE A 131 -10.51 -2.19 5.74
C ILE A 131 -10.01 -1.35 4.57
N LEU A 132 -9.08 -0.42 4.84
CA LEU A 132 -8.43 0.43 3.84
C LEU A 132 -6.97 0.03 3.70
N SER A 133 -6.55 -0.40 2.51
CA SER A 133 -5.19 -0.82 2.21
C SER A 133 -4.47 0.23 1.37
N HIS A 134 -3.37 0.77 1.90
CA HIS A 134 -2.51 1.72 1.18
C HIS A 134 -1.60 1.02 0.18
N GLY A 135 -0.79 1.79 -0.57
CA GLY A 135 0.20 1.27 -1.51
C GLY A 135 1.59 1.90 -1.35
N TRP A 136 2.37 1.90 -2.43
CA TRP A 136 3.70 2.47 -2.53
C TRP A 136 3.67 3.76 -3.39
N PRO A 137 4.40 4.84 -3.07
CA PRO A 137 5.36 5.03 -1.96
C PRO A 137 4.76 5.75 -0.73
N TYR A 138 3.53 5.51 -0.42
CA TYR A 138 2.82 6.12 0.71
C TYR A 138 2.55 5.10 1.82
N SER A 139 1.73 5.43 2.80
CA SER A 139 1.54 4.66 4.01
C SER A 139 0.09 4.71 4.52
N PHE A 140 -0.16 4.19 5.70
CA PHE A 140 -1.44 4.33 6.40
C PHE A 140 -1.80 5.81 6.66
N ALA A 141 -0.80 6.70 6.76
CA ALA A 141 -1.01 8.11 7.12
C ALA A 141 -1.84 8.86 6.07
N GLU A 142 -1.66 8.54 4.79
CA GLU A 142 -2.40 9.14 3.69
C GLU A 142 -3.87 8.71 3.64
N MET A 143 -4.22 7.59 4.28
CA MET A 143 -5.60 7.11 4.41
C MET A 143 -6.38 7.74 5.58
N LEU A 144 -5.69 8.42 6.51
CA LEU A 144 -6.31 8.96 7.73
C LEU A 144 -7.38 10.04 7.46
N PRO A 145 -7.21 10.98 6.51
CA PRO A 145 -8.27 11.95 6.19
C PRO A 145 -9.54 11.27 5.68
N LEU A 146 -9.40 10.28 4.78
CA LEU A 146 -10.54 9.51 4.29
C LEU A 146 -11.24 8.74 5.42
N ALA A 147 -10.46 8.13 6.32
CA ALA A 147 -11.00 7.40 7.47
C ALA A 147 -11.82 8.30 8.40
N GLN A 148 -11.35 9.51 8.68
CA GLN A 148 -12.10 10.47 9.49
C GLN A 148 -13.42 10.86 8.84
N LEU A 149 -13.42 11.09 7.53
CA LEU A 149 -14.65 11.38 6.79
C LEU A 149 -15.62 10.21 6.85
N LEU A 150 -15.15 8.97 6.62
CA LEU A 150 -15.98 7.77 6.66
C LEU A 150 -16.57 7.50 8.05
N ALA A 151 -15.80 7.75 9.11
CA ALA A 151 -16.29 7.55 10.46
C ALA A 151 -17.31 8.63 10.91
N ASN A 152 -17.14 9.89 10.49
CA ASN A 152 -17.87 11.04 11.06
C ASN A 152 -18.83 11.74 10.11
N GLY A 153 -18.89 11.38 8.81
CA GLY A 153 -19.73 12.09 7.84
C GLY A 153 -21.20 11.67 7.84
N PRO A 154 -22.04 12.33 7.03
CA PRO A 154 -23.46 12.01 6.90
C PRO A 154 -23.68 10.69 6.14
N GLY A 155 -24.75 9.97 6.45
CA GLY A 155 -25.11 8.68 5.84
C GLY A 155 -24.54 7.48 6.60
N PRO A 156 -24.31 6.32 5.94
CA PRO A 156 -23.72 5.17 6.62
C PRO A 156 -22.37 5.53 7.24
N ALA A 157 -22.23 5.28 8.54
CA ALA A 157 -20.97 5.43 9.25
C ALA A 157 -20.11 4.17 9.07
N PHE A 158 -18.79 4.32 9.18
CA PHE A 158 -17.87 3.21 9.04
C PHE A 158 -16.94 3.09 10.25
N ASP A 159 -16.72 1.85 10.69
CA ASP A 159 -15.59 1.50 11.55
C ASP A 159 -14.40 1.18 10.64
N VAL A 160 -13.42 2.05 10.63
CA VAL A 160 -12.33 2.03 9.63
C VAL A 160 -11.07 1.42 10.21
N VAL A 161 -10.56 0.37 9.57
CA VAL A 161 -9.28 -0.29 9.90
C VAL A 161 -8.27 0.00 8.79
N ILE A 162 -7.12 0.56 9.14
CA ILE A 162 -6.05 0.89 8.19
C ILE A 162 -4.78 0.16 8.63
N PRO A 163 -4.52 -1.05 8.13
CA PRO A 163 -3.27 -1.72 8.44
C PRO A 163 -2.11 -1.11 7.65
N SER A 164 -0.92 -1.09 8.25
CA SER A 164 0.32 -0.94 7.50
C SER A 164 0.60 -2.25 6.76
N LEU A 165 0.84 -2.19 5.45
CA LEU A 165 1.23 -3.36 4.67
C LEU A 165 2.47 -4.03 5.28
N PRO A 166 2.62 -5.36 5.18
CA PRO A 166 3.81 -6.04 5.66
C PRO A 166 5.09 -5.46 5.06
N GLY A 167 6.02 -5.04 5.93
CA GLY A 167 7.27 -4.38 5.52
C GLY A 167 7.15 -2.87 5.32
N TYR A 168 6.02 -2.27 5.65
CA TYR A 168 5.81 -0.81 5.64
C TYR A 168 5.61 -0.30 7.05
N ALA A 169 6.09 0.92 7.31
CA ALA A 169 5.94 1.60 8.58
C ALA A 169 6.23 0.65 9.77
N PHE A 170 5.23 0.33 10.60
CA PHE A 170 5.43 -0.43 11.84
C PHE A 170 5.01 -1.90 11.74
N SER A 171 4.64 -2.40 10.54
CA SER A 171 4.44 -3.82 10.28
C SER A 171 5.75 -4.50 9.91
N GLU A 172 6.04 -5.69 10.49
CA GLU A 172 7.20 -6.47 10.10
C GLU A 172 7.13 -6.92 8.63
N PRO A 173 8.25 -7.03 7.91
CA PRO A 173 8.27 -7.62 6.59
C PRO A 173 7.92 -9.12 6.65
N MET A 174 7.31 -9.65 5.60
CA MET A 174 7.09 -11.10 5.46
C MET A 174 8.42 -11.85 5.37
N ARG A 175 8.80 -12.59 6.41
CA ARG A 175 10.12 -13.23 6.51
C ARG A 175 10.16 -14.63 5.92
N HIS A 176 9.06 -15.38 6.00
CA HIS A 176 9.02 -16.82 5.69
C HIS A 176 8.21 -17.14 4.42
N ARG A 177 7.66 -16.15 3.78
CA ARG A 177 6.88 -16.27 2.54
C ARG A 177 7.04 -15.00 1.69
N PRO A 178 6.83 -15.10 0.37
CA PRO A 178 6.84 -13.93 -0.49
C PRO A 178 5.71 -12.97 -0.09
N PHE A 179 5.89 -11.69 -0.42
CA PHE A 179 4.80 -10.72 -0.38
C PHE A 179 3.94 -10.94 -1.64
N THR A 180 2.75 -11.49 -1.46
CA THR A 180 1.75 -11.63 -2.51
C THR A 180 0.44 -11.03 -2.02
N ALA A 181 -0.36 -10.46 -2.92
CA ALA A 181 -1.61 -9.80 -2.54
C ALA A 181 -2.61 -10.81 -1.93
N ASP A 182 -2.66 -12.06 -2.42
CA ASP A 182 -3.46 -13.12 -1.80
C ASP A 182 -2.98 -13.48 -0.38
N GLY A 183 -1.67 -13.49 -0.17
CA GLY A 183 -1.08 -13.72 1.15
C GLY A 183 -1.42 -12.62 2.16
N VAL A 184 -1.38 -11.37 1.72
CA VAL A 184 -1.79 -10.21 2.54
C VAL A 184 -3.29 -10.19 2.75
N ALA A 185 -4.10 -10.53 1.73
CA ALA A 185 -5.56 -10.63 1.84
C ALA A 185 -5.99 -11.62 2.95
N ARG A 186 -5.29 -12.75 3.07
CA ARG A 186 -5.53 -13.72 4.17
C ARG A 186 -5.19 -13.14 5.54
N LEU A 187 -4.13 -12.33 5.65
CA LEU A 187 -3.81 -11.63 6.90
C LEU A 187 -4.90 -10.61 7.25
N TRP A 188 -5.38 -9.85 6.25
CA TRP A 188 -6.44 -8.84 6.46
C TRP A 188 -7.77 -9.48 6.86
N HIS A 189 -8.12 -10.58 6.23
CA HIS A 189 -9.32 -11.34 6.62
C HIS A 189 -9.23 -11.77 8.09
N ARG A 190 -8.11 -12.33 8.53
CA ARG A 190 -7.91 -12.74 9.92
C ARG A 190 -7.84 -11.56 10.89
N LEU A 191 -7.23 -10.43 10.45
CA LEU A 191 -7.28 -9.20 11.23
C LEU A 191 -8.72 -8.77 11.52
N MET A 192 -9.56 -8.72 10.46
CA MET A 192 -10.94 -8.29 10.59
C MET A 192 -11.79 -9.29 11.39
N THR A 193 -11.70 -10.58 11.11
CA THR A 193 -12.61 -11.58 11.66
C THR A 193 -12.16 -12.16 13.00
N GLU A 194 -10.87 -12.49 13.14
CA GLU A 194 -10.38 -13.19 14.33
C GLU A 194 -9.83 -12.22 15.39
N ALA A 195 -9.09 -11.17 14.97
CA ALA A 195 -8.51 -10.21 15.91
C ALA A 195 -9.52 -9.13 16.36
N LEU A 196 -10.37 -8.66 15.42
CA LEU A 196 -11.33 -7.57 15.67
C LEU A 196 -12.79 -8.05 15.82
N GLY A 197 -13.11 -9.29 15.44
CA GLY A 197 -14.42 -9.91 15.62
C GLY A 197 -15.50 -9.49 14.63
N TYR A 198 -15.14 -8.81 13.53
CA TYR A 198 -16.09 -8.42 12.49
C TYR A 198 -16.47 -9.60 11.61
N GLN A 199 -17.71 -10.06 11.68
CA GLN A 199 -18.19 -11.19 10.87
C GLN A 199 -18.25 -10.86 9.39
N ARG A 200 -18.60 -9.61 9.05
CA ARG A 200 -18.66 -9.11 7.67
C ARG A 200 -18.05 -7.71 7.62
N TYR A 201 -17.39 -7.38 6.51
CA TYR A 201 -16.71 -6.10 6.35
C TYR A 201 -16.64 -5.69 4.88
N ALA A 202 -16.46 -4.41 4.62
CA ALA A 202 -16.18 -3.84 3.30
C ALA A 202 -14.66 -3.78 3.05
N SER A 203 -14.24 -3.76 1.79
CA SER A 203 -12.84 -3.67 1.38
C SER A 203 -12.61 -2.50 0.44
N TYR A 204 -11.52 -1.78 0.64
CA TYR A 204 -11.00 -0.73 -0.22
C TYR A 204 -9.47 -0.74 -0.22
N GLY A 205 -8.87 -0.44 -1.36
CA GLY A 205 -7.42 -0.28 -1.44
C GLY A 205 -7.00 0.49 -2.68
N GLU A 206 -5.79 0.98 -2.64
CA GLU A 206 -5.15 1.73 -3.73
C GLU A 206 -3.78 1.14 -4.04
N ASP A 207 -3.35 1.19 -5.29
CA ASP A 207 -2.03 0.71 -5.73
C ASP A 207 -1.81 -0.77 -5.32
N VAL A 208 -0.74 -1.10 -4.57
CA VAL A 208 -0.53 -2.45 -3.99
C VAL A 208 -1.75 -2.90 -3.17
N GLY A 209 -2.32 -1.98 -2.41
CA GLY A 209 -3.52 -2.23 -1.60
C GLY A 209 -4.77 -2.52 -2.43
N ALA A 210 -4.87 -2.05 -3.68
CA ALA A 210 -5.97 -2.39 -4.58
C ALA A 210 -5.95 -3.88 -4.90
N GLY A 211 -4.78 -4.43 -5.29
CA GLY A 211 -4.62 -5.87 -5.49
C GLY A 211 -4.97 -6.68 -4.24
N VAL A 212 -4.54 -6.23 -3.05
CA VAL A 212 -4.92 -6.88 -1.79
C VAL A 212 -6.43 -6.88 -1.56
N SER A 213 -7.11 -5.77 -1.88
CA SER A 213 -8.56 -5.65 -1.74
C SER A 213 -9.32 -6.53 -2.72
N ASP A 214 -8.86 -6.62 -3.97
CA ASP A 214 -9.40 -7.53 -4.98
C ASP A 214 -9.29 -9.00 -4.53
N TRP A 215 -8.11 -9.40 -4.05
CA TRP A 215 -7.89 -10.73 -3.50
C TRP A 215 -8.72 -11.02 -2.26
N THR A 216 -8.90 -10.02 -1.37
CA THR A 216 -9.76 -10.15 -0.19
C THR A 216 -11.19 -10.45 -0.60
N ALA A 217 -11.71 -9.71 -1.59
CA ALA A 217 -13.07 -9.90 -2.10
C ALA A 217 -13.24 -11.24 -2.85
N ALA A 218 -12.22 -11.67 -3.60
CA ALA A 218 -12.26 -12.92 -4.34
C ALA A 218 -12.19 -14.17 -3.44
N LEU A 219 -11.35 -14.11 -2.37
CA LEU A 219 -11.14 -15.26 -1.49
C LEU A 219 -12.22 -15.41 -0.40
N PHE A 220 -12.85 -14.31 0.01
CA PHE A 220 -13.76 -14.31 1.16
C PHE A 220 -15.12 -13.69 0.84
N PRO A 221 -15.83 -14.17 -0.21
CA PRO A 221 -17.07 -13.55 -0.66
C PRO A 221 -18.19 -13.59 0.38
N ASP A 222 -18.18 -14.57 1.31
CA ASP A 222 -19.17 -14.65 2.38
C ASP A 222 -18.95 -13.60 3.49
N ALA A 223 -17.70 -13.16 3.68
CA ALA A 223 -17.35 -12.18 4.71
C ALA A 223 -17.29 -10.75 4.15
N VAL A 224 -17.00 -10.58 2.85
CA VAL A 224 -16.88 -9.26 2.23
C VAL A 224 -18.25 -8.76 1.78
N LEU A 225 -18.73 -7.67 2.39
CA LEU A 225 -20.01 -7.00 2.07
C LEU A 225 -20.03 -6.41 0.66
N GLY A 226 -18.88 -5.91 0.23
CA GLY A 226 -18.64 -5.30 -1.06
C GLY A 226 -17.23 -4.74 -1.14
N LEU A 227 -16.76 -4.60 -2.36
CA LEU A 227 -15.49 -3.99 -2.73
C LEU A 227 -15.75 -2.61 -3.32
N PHE A 228 -15.02 -1.58 -2.84
CA PHE A 228 -14.99 -0.29 -3.51
C PHE A 228 -13.59 -0.08 -4.09
N ALA A 229 -13.49 0.25 -5.37
CA ALA A 229 -12.23 0.41 -6.09
C ALA A 229 -12.11 1.78 -6.76
N THR A 230 -10.99 2.46 -6.54
CA THR A 230 -10.55 3.62 -7.34
C THR A 230 -9.49 3.21 -8.36
N HIS A 231 -8.78 2.14 -8.08
CA HIS A 231 -7.88 1.43 -8.97
C HIS A 231 -8.53 0.09 -9.33
N ALA A 232 -9.30 0.08 -10.44
CA ALA A 232 -9.99 -1.13 -10.85
C ALA A 232 -9.00 -2.21 -11.32
N ALA A 233 -9.30 -3.49 -11.00
CA ALA A 233 -8.42 -4.60 -11.35
C ALA A 233 -8.17 -4.72 -12.85
N PHE A 234 -6.90 -4.88 -13.21
CA PHE A 234 -6.53 -5.32 -14.55
C PHE A 234 -6.78 -6.84 -14.65
N PRO A 235 -7.56 -7.30 -15.63
CA PRO A 235 -7.79 -8.73 -15.79
C PRO A 235 -6.45 -9.47 -16.02
N PRO A 236 -6.25 -10.66 -15.42
CA PRO A 236 -5.06 -11.47 -15.66
C PRO A 236 -4.93 -11.87 -17.13
N ALA A 237 -3.72 -12.26 -17.55
CA ALA A 237 -3.39 -12.51 -18.96
C ALA A 237 -4.36 -13.45 -19.67
N GLU A 238 -4.86 -14.47 -18.99
CA GLU A 238 -5.82 -15.45 -19.51
C GLU A 238 -7.15 -14.81 -19.92
N ARG A 239 -7.53 -13.72 -19.26
CA ARG A 239 -8.76 -12.94 -19.51
C ARG A 239 -8.55 -11.71 -20.38
N ARG A 240 -7.34 -11.48 -20.91
CA ARG A 240 -7.03 -10.39 -21.87
C ARG A 240 -7.10 -10.82 -23.33
N LYS A 241 -7.68 -12.00 -23.61
CA LYS A 241 -7.92 -12.44 -24.97
C LYS A 241 -9.09 -11.66 -25.57
N ASP A 242 -9.05 -11.42 -26.87
CA ASP A 242 -10.13 -10.80 -27.65
C ASP A 242 -10.61 -9.45 -27.08
N LEU A 243 -9.65 -8.52 -26.79
CA LEU A 243 -9.98 -7.20 -26.32
C LEU A 243 -10.82 -6.43 -27.36
N ALA A 244 -11.90 -5.76 -26.91
CA ALA A 244 -12.69 -4.84 -27.70
C ALA A 244 -11.89 -3.57 -28.06
N GLY A 245 -12.39 -2.75 -28.99
CA GLY A 245 -11.71 -1.52 -29.42
C GLY A 245 -11.30 -0.60 -28.26
N PRO A 246 -12.24 -0.18 -27.39
CA PRO A 246 -11.93 0.68 -26.26
C PRO A 246 -10.93 0.06 -25.27
N GLU A 247 -10.98 -1.27 -25.06
CA GLU A 247 -10.05 -1.97 -24.19
C GLU A 247 -8.64 -1.99 -24.78
N ARG A 248 -8.50 -2.24 -26.10
CA ARG A 248 -7.20 -2.16 -26.79
C ARG A 248 -6.61 -0.76 -26.75
N ASP A 249 -7.43 0.26 -26.98
CA ASP A 249 -7.00 1.65 -26.95
C ASP A 249 -6.48 2.05 -25.57
N PHE A 250 -7.21 1.64 -24.51
CA PHE A 250 -6.79 1.86 -23.12
C PHE A 250 -5.50 1.13 -22.78
N VAL A 251 -5.37 -0.15 -23.11
CA VAL A 251 -4.14 -0.93 -22.88
C VAL A 251 -2.95 -0.30 -23.62
N ALA A 252 -3.13 0.08 -24.90
CA ALA A 252 -2.07 0.74 -25.66
C ALA A 252 -1.69 2.12 -25.09
N TRP A 253 -2.64 2.86 -24.51
CA TRP A 253 -2.34 4.09 -23.77
C TRP A 253 -1.55 3.78 -22.50
N LEU A 254 -1.97 2.80 -21.71
CA LEU A 254 -1.31 2.38 -20.47
C LEU A 254 0.13 1.92 -20.74
N ASP A 255 0.37 1.12 -21.79
CA ASP A 255 1.69 0.65 -22.17
C ASP A 255 2.64 1.83 -22.46
N ARG A 256 2.16 2.88 -23.16
CA ARG A 256 2.94 4.10 -23.41
C ARG A 256 3.26 4.89 -22.13
N GLN A 257 2.34 4.93 -21.16
CA GLN A 257 2.63 5.55 -19.87
C GLN A 257 3.67 4.71 -19.09
N TRP A 258 3.48 3.39 -19.10
CA TRP A 258 4.36 2.46 -18.43
C TRP A 258 5.81 2.52 -18.95
N GLU A 259 6.00 2.62 -20.24
CA GLU A 259 7.36 2.75 -20.84
C GLU A 259 8.14 3.95 -20.31
N ARG A 260 7.45 5.03 -19.95
CA ARG A 260 8.05 6.25 -19.41
C ARG A 260 8.36 6.15 -17.91
N GLU A 261 7.50 5.43 -17.17
CA GLU A 261 7.52 5.40 -15.72
C GLU A 261 8.13 4.13 -15.11
N ARG A 262 8.30 3.07 -15.88
CA ARG A 262 8.68 1.73 -15.36
C ARG A 262 10.05 1.65 -14.67
N GLY A 263 10.92 2.65 -14.77
CA GLY A 263 12.29 2.61 -14.26
C GLY A 263 12.36 2.20 -12.78
N TYR A 264 11.53 2.81 -11.93
CA TYR A 264 11.45 2.49 -10.51
C TYR A 264 11.03 1.03 -10.25
N SER A 265 10.01 0.57 -10.96
CA SER A 265 9.48 -0.78 -10.80
C SER A 265 10.46 -1.84 -11.28
N MET A 266 11.21 -1.58 -12.37
CA MET A 266 12.24 -2.47 -12.86
C MET A 266 13.38 -2.63 -11.86
N GLU A 267 13.84 -1.55 -11.23
CA GLU A 267 14.85 -1.63 -10.18
C GLU A 267 14.33 -2.38 -8.95
N GLN A 268 13.14 -2.02 -8.47
CA GLN A 268 12.52 -2.63 -7.30
C GLN A 268 12.17 -4.12 -7.50
N SER A 269 11.86 -4.54 -8.74
CA SER A 269 11.55 -5.95 -9.04
C SER A 269 12.77 -6.81 -9.33
N THR A 270 13.92 -6.24 -9.69
CA THR A 270 15.10 -7.00 -10.12
C THR A 270 16.26 -6.94 -9.13
N LYS A 271 16.56 -5.76 -8.57
CA LYS A 271 17.72 -5.51 -7.68
C LYS A 271 17.35 -4.62 -6.48
N PRO A 272 16.24 -4.91 -5.75
CA PRO A 272 15.74 -4.03 -4.69
C PRO A 272 16.77 -3.74 -3.60
N ASP A 273 17.55 -4.73 -3.20
CA ASP A 273 18.51 -4.58 -2.09
C ASP A 273 19.66 -3.62 -2.45
N THR A 274 20.07 -3.58 -3.72
CA THR A 274 21.12 -2.67 -4.19
C THR A 274 20.67 -1.21 -4.01
N LEU A 275 19.47 -0.88 -4.44
CA LEU A 275 18.90 0.46 -4.29
C LEU A 275 18.63 0.78 -2.80
N ALA A 276 18.10 -0.18 -2.05
CA ALA A 276 17.71 -0.01 -0.65
C ALA A 276 18.87 0.43 0.24
N VAL A 277 20.11 -0.04 0.00
CA VAL A 277 21.30 0.37 0.77
C VAL A 277 21.48 1.88 0.73
N GLY A 278 21.45 2.48 -0.47
CA GLY A 278 21.63 3.93 -0.61
C GLY A 278 20.46 4.74 -0.05
N LEU A 279 19.22 4.28 -0.26
CA LEU A 279 18.04 4.99 0.22
C LEU A 279 17.85 4.87 1.74
N ASN A 280 18.28 3.77 2.35
CA ASN A 280 18.23 3.59 3.80
C ASN A 280 19.34 4.35 4.55
N ASP A 281 20.42 4.73 3.86
CA ASP A 281 21.54 5.47 4.44
C ASP A 281 21.47 6.98 4.18
N SER A 282 20.83 7.41 3.08
CA SER A 282 20.73 8.82 2.68
C SER A 282 19.33 9.35 2.80
N PRO A 283 19.02 10.25 3.77
CA PRO A 283 17.70 10.88 3.84
C PRO A 283 17.41 11.74 2.59
N ALA A 284 18.45 12.36 2.01
CA ALA A 284 18.31 13.12 0.77
C ALA A 284 17.97 12.21 -0.43
N GLY A 285 18.63 11.05 -0.54
CA GLY A 285 18.32 10.05 -1.57
C GLY A 285 16.91 9.48 -1.41
N LEU A 286 16.51 9.16 -0.18
CA LEU A 286 15.15 8.69 0.13
C LEU A 286 14.10 9.74 -0.25
N ALA A 287 14.29 11.00 0.16
CA ALA A 287 13.37 12.07 -0.19
C ALA A 287 13.27 12.27 -1.72
N ALA A 288 14.40 12.23 -2.43
CA ALA A 288 14.44 12.33 -3.89
C ALA A 288 13.62 11.21 -4.55
N TRP A 289 13.83 9.95 -4.11
CA TRP A 289 13.14 8.78 -4.66
C TRP A 289 11.63 8.83 -4.51
N LEU A 290 11.14 9.32 -3.36
CA LEU A 290 9.71 9.37 -3.06
C LEU A 290 9.03 10.59 -3.68
N VAL A 291 9.65 11.78 -3.60
CA VAL A 291 9.01 13.02 -4.05
C VAL A 291 8.81 13.08 -5.57
N GLU A 292 9.67 12.43 -6.31
CA GLU A 292 9.53 12.31 -7.76
C GLU A 292 8.21 11.60 -8.10
N LYS A 293 7.84 10.54 -7.36
CA LYS A 293 6.58 9.83 -7.53
C LYS A 293 5.38 10.63 -7.03
N PHE A 294 5.52 11.34 -5.91
CA PHE A 294 4.45 12.24 -5.44
C PHE A 294 4.12 13.30 -6.48
N ARG A 295 5.13 13.86 -7.16
CA ARG A 295 4.89 14.80 -8.24
C ARG A 295 4.34 14.15 -9.50
N GLY A 296 4.95 13.05 -9.93
CA GLY A 296 4.63 12.40 -11.21
C GLY A 296 3.25 11.77 -11.25
N TRP A 297 2.77 11.27 -10.11
CA TRP A 297 1.53 10.50 -10.03
C TRP A 297 0.34 11.26 -9.45
N SER A 298 0.56 12.41 -8.82
CA SER A 298 -0.54 13.23 -8.32
C SER A 298 -1.19 14.08 -9.41
N GLY A 299 -2.44 14.46 -9.19
CA GLY A 299 -3.17 15.44 -10.00
C GLY A 299 -2.70 16.88 -9.80
N CYS A 300 -1.38 17.08 -9.64
CA CYS A 300 -0.77 18.36 -9.27
C CYS A 300 -0.37 19.25 -10.46
N ALA A 301 -0.62 18.84 -11.69
CA ALA A 301 -0.24 19.55 -12.90
C ALA A 301 1.27 19.96 -12.92
N GLY A 302 2.13 19.09 -12.40
CA GLY A 302 3.58 19.30 -12.34
C GLY A 302 4.10 20.13 -11.15
N GLU A 303 3.21 20.69 -10.35
CA GLU A 303 3.54 21.47 -9.14
C GLU A 303 3.16 20.66 -7.90
N VAL A 304 4.11 19.91 -7.32
CA VAL A 304 3.84 19.00 -6.21
C VAL A 304 3.12 19.68 -5.04
N GLY A 305 3.39 20.95 -4.77
CA GLY A 305 2.76 21.74 -3.71
C GLY A 305 1.24 21.93 -3.83
N ARG A 306 0.65 21.64 -5.00
CA ARG A 306 -0.81 21.66 -5.19
C ARG A 306 -1.49 20.44 -4.59
N ALA A 307 -0.81 19.31 -4.57
CA ALA A 307 -1.35 18.04 -4.03
C ALA A 307 -0.75 17.70 -2.65
N TRP A 308 0.48 18.11 -2.37
CA TRP A 308 1.23 17.73 -1.17
C TRP A 308 1.87 18.95 -0.51
N SER A 309 1.55 19.19 0.74
CA SER A 309 2.35 20.13 1.54
C SER A 309 3.73 19.51 1.85
N ARG A 310 4.72 20.35 2.14
CA ARG A 310 6.05 19.88 2.57
C ARG A 310 5.97 19.01 3.82
N ASP A 311 5.08 19.35 4.76
CA ASP A 311 4.85 18.54 5.96
C ASP A 311 4.31 17.15 5.63
N GLN A 312 3.37 17.02 4.69
CA GLN A 312 2.84 15.73 4.27
C GLN A 312 3.92 14.87 3.60
N ILE A 313 4.68 15.47 2.65
CA ILE A 313 5.81 14.78 2.01
C ILE A 313 6.79 14.26 3.07
N LEU A 314 7.25 15.15 3.95
CA LEU A 314 8.25 14.80 4.95
C LEU A 314 7.70 13.85 6.02
N THR A 315 6.42 13.88 6.33
CA THR A 315 5.80 12.88 7.23
C THR A 315 5.91 11.48 6.63
N THR A 316 5.59 11.31 5.35
CA THR A 316 5.74 10.01 4.66
C THR A 316 7.21 9.59 4.58
N VAL A 317 8.10 10.50 4.16
CA VAL A 317 9.55 10.23 4.12
C VAL A 317 10.07 9.83 5.49
N MET A 318 9.64 10.51 6.56
CA MET A 318 10.01 10.17 7.95
C MET A 318 9.53 8.79 8.36
N LEU A 319 8.30 8.39 7.99
CA LEU A 319 7.82 7.02 8.31
C LEU A 319 8.72 5.97 7.69
N TYR A 320 9.19 6.14 6.45
CA TYR A 320 10.18 5.24 5.83
C TYR A 320 11.54 5.32 6.52
N TRP A 321 12.01 6.53 6.84
CA TRP A 321 13.31 6.76 7.45
C TRP A 321 13.45 6.15 8.84
N VAL A 322 12.52 6.48 9.74
CA VAL A 322 12.60 6.05 11.15
C VAL A 322 12.40 4.55 11.33
N THR A 323 11.74 3.89 10.38
CA THR A 323 11.51 2.45 10.41
C THR A 323 12.51 1.67 9.55
N GLY A 324 13.31 2.33 8.71
CA GLY A 324 14.20 1.69 7.74
C GLY A 324 13.44 0.82 6.72
N SER A 325 12.17 1.15 6.43
CA SER A 325 11.27 0.27 5.69
C SER A 325 11.33 0.41 4.17
N ILE A 326 12.18 1.29 3.62
CA ILE A 326 12.22 1.49 2.17
C ILE A 326 12.57 0.21 1.41
N GLY A 327 13.56 -0.56 1.86
CA GLY A 327 13.93 -1.81 1.22
C GLY A 327 12.84 -2.88 1.31
N SER A 328 12.21 -3.04 2.48
CA SER A 328 11.11 -4.00 2.64
C SER A 328 9.86 -3.62 1.86
N SER A 329 9.64 -2.32 1.60
CA SER A 329 8.52 -1.83 0.80
C SER A 329 8.64 -2.17 -0.70
N PHE A 330 9.79 -2.65 -1.16
CA PHE A 330 10.01 -3.11 -2.53
C PHE A 330 9.54 -4.56 -2.76
N ARG A 331 9.22 -5.28 -1.69
CA ARG A 331 8.83 -6.70 -1.78
C ARG A 331 7.60 -6.97 -2.66
N PRO A 332 6.56 -6.12 -2.71
CA PRO A 332 5.47 -6.30 -3.67
C PRO A 332 5.94 -6.39 -5.13
N TYR A 333 6.95 -5.62 -5.50
CA TYR A 333 7.53 -5.64 -6.85
C TYR A 333 8.41 -6.87 -7.08
N TYR A 334 9.30 -7.17 -6.14
CA TYR A 334 10.23 -8.29 -6.25
C TYR A 334 9.52 -9.66 -6.21
N ASP A 335 8.48 -9.75 -5.40
CA ASP A 335 7.71 -10.98 -5.22
C ASP A 335 6.47 -11.09 -6.14
N GLY A 336 6.07 -10.01 -6.81
CA GLY A 336 4.83 -9.94 -7.61
C GLY A 336 4.71 -11.01 -8.70
N GLY A 337 5.84 -11.46 -9.29
CA GLY A 337 5.85 -12.58 -10.24
C GLY A 337 5.50 -13.96 -9.65
N LYS A 338 5.37 -14.07 -8.33
CA LYS A 338 5.01 -15.30 -7.61
C LYS A 338 3.52 -15.38 -7.28
N GLU A 339 2.77 -14.33 -7.62
CA GLU A 339 1.35 -14.23 -7.34
C GLU A 339 0.54 -15.11 -8.31
N PRO A 340 -0.45 -15.88 -7.84
CA PRO A 340 -1.34 -16.61 -8.72
C PRO A 340 -2.26 -15.65 -9.49
N ALA A 341 -2.94 -16.16 -10.53
CA ALA A 341 -3.93 -15.36 -11.26
C ALA A 341 -5.12 -15.02 -10.35
N LEU A 342 -5.50 -13.74 -10.29
CA LEU A 342 -6.66 -13.27 -9.51
C LEU A 342 -7.93 -13.99 -9.98
N PRO A 343 -8.70 -14.66 -9.11
CA PRO A 343 -10.00 -15.22 -9.45
C PRO A 343 -11.02 -14.12 -9.84
N GLN A 344 -12.19 -14.51 -10.31
CA GLN A 344 -13.29 -13.56 -10.45
C GLN A 344 -13.77 -13.09 -9.07
N VAL A 345 -14.02 -11.79 -8.97
CA VAL A 345 -14.64 -11.17 -7.80
C VAL A 345 -16.15 -11.17 -8.00
N THR A 346 -16.86 -11.88 -7.12
CA THR A 346 -18.30 -12.12 -7.22
C THR A 346 -19.14 -11.31 -6.25
N VAL A 347 -18.50 -10.63 -5.30
CA VAL A 347 -19.21 -9.71 -4.38
C VAL A 347 -19.64 -8.44 -5.12
N PRO A 348 -20.60 -7.66 -4.59
CA PRO A 348 -20.94 -6.34 -5.13
C PRO A 348 -19.70 -5.44 -5.21
N VAL A 349 -19.47 -4.80 -6.38
CA VAL A 349 -18.36 -3.88 -6.61
C VAL A 349 -18.86 -2.48 -6.96
N GLY A 350 -18.31 -1.48 -6.27
CA GLY A 350 -18.40 -0.08 -6.66
C GLY A 350 -17.07 0.37 -7.25
N VAL A 351 -17.11 1.02 -8.42
CA VAL A 351 -15.92 1.57 -9.08
C VAL A 351 -16.08 3.08 -9.23
N ALA A 352 -15.10 3.83 -8.72
CA ALA A 352 -14.93 5.25 -8.99
C ALA A 352 -13.55 5.43 -9.65
N VAL A 353 -13.50 5.34 -10.97
CA VAL A 353 -12.26 5.39 -11.75
C VAL A 353 -11.48 6.66 -11.41
N GLN A 354 -10.24 6.52 -10.96
CA GLN A 354 -9.36 7.65 -10.64
C GLN A 354 -9.12 8.52 -11.88
N HIS A 355 -8.96 9.82 -11.65
CA HIS A 355 -8.80 10.77 -12.76
C HIS A 355 -7.56 10.48 -13.64
N GLY A 356 -6.49 9.93 -13.05
CA GLY A 356 -5.27 9.52 -13.76
C GLY A 356 -5.49 8.36 -14.74
N GLU A 357 -6.53 7.55 -14.55
CA GLU A 357 -6.93 6.42 -15.42
C GLU A 357 -8.27 6.69 -16.13
N ARG A 358 -8.63 7.95 -16.30
CA ARG A 358 -9.86 8.34 -16.99
C ARG A 358 -9.95 7.68 -18.36
N GLY A 359 -11.14 7.10 -18.63
CA GLY A 359 -11.36 6.29 -19.83
C GLY A 359 -11.06 4.81 -19.66
N PHE A 360 -10.79 4.34 -18.43
CA PHE A 360 -10.74 2.91 -18.11
C PHE A 360 -12.07 2.27 -18.50
N PRO A 361 -12.10 1.29 -19.46
CA PRO A 361 -13.36 0.75 -19.93
C PRO A 361 -14.05 -0.12 -18.89
N ARG A 362 -15.32 0.13 -18.63
CA ARG A 362 -16.12 -0.71 -17.74
C ARG A 362 -16.10 -2.19 -18.16
N SER A 363 -16.18 -2.48 -19.47
CA SER A 363 -16.09 -3.84 -20.00
C SER A 363 -14.77 -4.55 -19.65
N TYR A 364 -13.68 -3.79 -19.47
CA TYR A 364 -12.39 -4.32 -19.07
C TYR A 364 -12.41 -4.75 -17.59
N ALA A 365 -13.05 -3.96 -16.71
CA ALA A 365 -13.29 -4.32 -15.32
C ALA A 365 -14.21 -5.54 -15.19
N GLU A 366 -15.25 -5.65 -16.03
CA GLU A 366 -16.23 -6.74 -16.05
C GLU A 366 -15.60 -8.11 -16.35
N ARG A 367 -14.38 -8.13 -16.90
CA ARG A 367 -13.59 -9.36 -17.06
C ARG A 367 -13.13 -9.95 -15.72
N THR A 368 -13.10 -9.14 -14.66
CA THR A 368 -12.70 -9.54 -13.31
C THR A 368 -13.86 -9.43 -12.32
N TYR A 369 -14.65 -8.34 -12.36
CA TYR A 369 -15.76 -8.08 -11.47
C TYR A 369 -17.08 -8.52 -12.12
N THR A 370 -17.77 -9.48 -11.52
CA THR A 370 -19.03 -10.04 -12.09
C THR A 370 -20.29 -9.30 -11.64
N ASP A 371 -20.20 -8.43 -10.60
CA ASP A 371 -21.34 -7.71 -10.03
C ASP A 371 -21.01 -6.23 -9.78
N ILE A 372 -20.82 -5.44 -10.84
CA ILE A 372 -20.56 -3.99 -10.73
C ILE A 372 -21.88 -3.23 -10.56
N ARG A 373 -22.15 -2.75 -9.34
CA ARG A 373 -23.40 -2.02 -8.97
C ARG A 373 -23.25 -0.50 -8.95
N HIS A 374 -22.02 0.01 -8.99
CA HIS A 374 -21.74 1.44 -9.05
C HIS A 374 -20.57 1.68 -9.99
N TRP A 375 -20.68 2.69 -10.85
CA TRP A 375 -19.63 3.08 -11.78
C TRP A 375 -19.65 4.59 -11.97
N THR A 376 -18.52 5.24 -11.74
CA THR A 376 -18.31 6.66 -11.99
C THR A 376 -16.86 6.95 -12.32
N GLU A 377 -16.59 8.11 -12.92
CA GLU A 377 -15.23 8.64 -13.09
C GLU A 377 -15.06 9.83 -12.18
N LEU A 378 -13.94 9.89 -11.45
CA LEU A 378 -13.64 11.03 -10.58
C LEU A 378 -13.18 12.23 -11.41
N PRO A 379 -13.71 13.44 -11.15
CA PRO A 379 -13.42 14.63 -11.96
C PRO A 379 -12.02 15.21 -11.67
N SER A 380 -11.38 14.82 -10.59
CA SER A 380 -10.09 15.36 -10.12
C SER A 380 -9.34 14.35 -9.25
N GLY A 381 -8.09 14.67 -8.93
CA GLY A 381 -7.16 13.84 -8.20
C GLY A 381 -6.20 13.12 -9.13
N GLY A 382 -5.31 12.34 -8.57
CA GLY A 382 -4.35 11.49 -9.27
C GLY A 382 -4.31 10.10 -8.68
N HIS A 383 -3.14 9.50 -8.69
CA HIS A 383 -2.92 8.14 -8.21
C HIS A 383 -3.25 7.97 -6.71
N PHE A 384 -2.96 8.96 -5.89
CA PHE A 384 -3.22 8.92 -4.43
C PHE A 384 -4.64 9.39 -4.13
N THR A 385 -5.62 8.67 -4.67
CA THR A 385 -7.01 9.11 -4.81
C THR A 385 -7.67 9.44 -3.48
N GLY A 386 -7.52 8.57 -2.47
CA GLY A 386 -8.09 8.77 -1.13
C GLY A 386 -7.43 9.91 -0.36
N LYS A 387 -6.19 10.27 -0.70
CA LYS A 387 -5.49 11.41 -0.13
C LYS A 387 -5.81 12.71 -0.87
N GLU A 388 -5.88 12.66 -2.21
CA GLU A 388 -6.07 13.85 -3.05
C GLU A 388 -7.53 14.31 -3.14
N SER A 389 -8.47 13.38 -3.03
CA SER A 389 -9.92 13.64 -3.17
C SER A 389 -10.75 12.88 -2.14
N PRO A 390 -10.42 12.96 -0.82
CA PRO A 390 -11.05 12.12 0.20
C PRO A 390 -12.56 12.34 0.32
N GLU A 391 -13.05 13.56 0.13
CA GLU A 391 -14.48 13.88 0.19
C GLU A 391 -15.24 13.22 -0.99
N LEU A 392 -14.67 13.24 -2.20
CA LEU A 392 -15.27 12.59 -3.36
C LEU A 392 -15.30 11.08 -3.16
N VAL A 393 -14.20 10.48 -2.74
CA VAL A 393 -14.12 9.03 -2.48
C VAL A 393 -15.11 8.63 -1.39
N ALA A 394 -15.15 9.34 -0.26
CA ALA A 394 -16.10 9.06 0.84
C ALA A 394 -17.55 9.17 0.37
N SER A 395 -17.89 10.18 -0.45
CA SER A 395 -19.22 10.35 -1.02
C SER A 395 -19.63 9.18 -1.92
N GLN A 396 -18.74 8.74 -2.82
CA GLN A 396 -19.00 7.61 -3.72
C GLN A 396 -19.11 6.28 -2.95
N MET A 397 -18.25 6.06 -1.96
CA MET A 397 -18.33 4.89 -1.08
C MET A 397 -19.68 4.83 -0.34
N ARG A 398 -20.13 5.95 0.23
CA ARG A 398 -21.44 6.03 0.89
C ARG A 398 -22.58 5.76 -0.06
N ALA A 399 -22.54 6.34 -1.27
CA ALA A 399 -23.56 6.11 -2.29
C ALA A 399 -23.63 4.63 -2.72
N PHE A 400 -22.51 3.96 -2.78
CA PHE A 400 -22.45 2.52 -3.08
C PHE A 400 -22.95 1.67 -1.93
N PHE A 401 -22.36 1.81 -0.73
CA PHE A 401 -22.68 0.95 0.40
C PHE A 401 -24.11 1.16 0.95
N SER A 402 -24.69 2.37 0.82
CA SER A 402 -26.10 2.61 1.18
C SER A 402 -27.09 1.72 0.40
N ARG A 403 -26.71 1.22 -0.75
CA ARG A 403 -27.54 0.35 -1.61
C ARG A 403 -27.38 -1.13 -1.25
N LEU A 404 -26.46 -1.47 -0.39
CA LEU A 404 -26.17 -2.84 0.05
C LEU A 404 -26.76 -3.15 1.45
N LEU A 405 -27.20 -2.09 2.17
CA LEU A 405 -27.88 -2.18 3.47
C LEU A 405 -29.38 -2.35 3.28
#